data_aa1bfdf1d086b54c5e3f0c5d28d52ff7
#
_entry.id   aa1bfdf1d086b54c5e3f0c5d28d52ff7
#
_cell.length_a   1.000
_cell.length_b   1.000
_cell.length_c   1.000
_cell.angle_alpha   90.00
_cell.angle_beta   90.00
_cell.angle_gamma   90.00
#
_symmetry.space_group_name_H-M   'P 1'
#
loop_
_entity.id
_entity.type
_entity.pdbx_description
1 polymer ?
#
loop_
_entity_poly.entity_id
_entity_poly.type
_entity_poly.pdbx_seq_one_letter_code
_entity_poly.pdbx_strand_id
1 'polypeptide(L)'
;MGSRDFKYYAVISKTLDNFISKLPADKKVVLVSGTCPGADMYGERYAYEHDIEVREFPVEKEVHGPTAVKVRNNRMANYATADGAMGVLFAFWNGKSSGTRDMLKKAKEHGMVVHKYIVE
;
A
#
# COMPACT_ATOMS: atom_id res chain seq x y z
N MET A 1 0.09 -2.99 -0.83
CA MET A 1 -0.47 -3.96 0.16
C MET A 1 -0.90 -5.21 -0.56
N GLY A 2 -0.72 -6.36 0.04
CA GLY A 2 -1.17 -7.58 -0.60
C GLY A 2 -0.74 -8.83 0.14
N SER A 3 -1.03 -9.97 -0.49
CA SER A 3 -0.69 -11.27 0.03
C SER A 3 0.82 -11.50 0.02
N ARG A 4 1.33 -12.15 1.06
CA ARG A 4 2.77 -12.33 1.26
C ARG A 4 3.45 -13.19 0.19
N ASP A 5 2.69 -14.06 -0.46
CA ASP A 5 3.20 -14.97 -1.50
C ASP A 5 3.04 -14.42 -2.91
N PHE A 6 2.61 -13.17 -3.05
CA PHE A 6 2.49 -12.53 -4.36
C PHE A 6 3.89 -12.33 -4.97
N LYS A 7 4.09 -12.81 -6.21
CA LYS A 7 5.42 -12.91 -6.83
C LYS A 7 5.59 -12.13 -8.14
N TYR A 8 4.57 -11.42 -8.58
CA TYR A 8 4.58 -10.88 -9.95
C TYR A 8 4.89 -9.39 -9.96
N TYR A 9 6.18 -9.07 -9.85
CA TYR A 9 6.64 -7.69 -9.88
C TYR A 9 6.18 -6.94 -11.14
N ALA A 10 6.20 -7.61 -12.30
CA ALA A 10 5.79 -6.98 -13.56
C ALA A 10 4.36 -6.45 -13.52
N VAL A 11 3.46 -7.13 -12.81
CA VAL A 11 2.07 -6.69 -12.65
C VAL A 11 2.02 -5.39 -11.86
N ILE A 12 2.77 -5.31 -10.77
CA ILE A 12 2.83 -4.10 -9.94
C ILE A 12 3.45 -2.95 -10.74
N SER A 13 4.56 -3.20 -11.39
CA SER A 13 5.26 -2.17 -12.18
C SER A 13 4.35 -1.58 -13.26
N LYS A 14 3.68 -2.44 -14.01
CA LYS A 14 2.76 -2.00 -15.07
C LYS A 14 1.58 -1.23 -14.51
N THR A 15 1.01 -1.70 -13.40
CA THR A 15 -0.14 -1.06 -12.76
C THR A 15 0.21 0.34 -12.27
N LEU A 16 1.34 0.48 -11.61
CA LEU A 16 1.80 1.76 -11.09
C LEU A 16 2.22 2.71 -12.22
N ASP A 17 2.90 2.20 -13.25
CA ASP A 17 3.24 3.02 -14.43
C ASP A 17 1.99 3.63 -15.05
N ASN A 18 0.96 2.82 -15.25
CA ASN A 18 -0.29 3.27 -15.84
C ASN A 18 -0.97 4.34 -14.98
N PHE A 19 -1.00 4.15 -13.68
CA PHE A 19 -1.62 5.11 -12.77
C PHE A 19 -0.83 6.42 -12.73
N ILE A 20 0.46 6.34 -12.52
CA ILE A 20 1.33 7.52 -12.34
C ILE A 20 1.40 8.34 -13.64
N SER A 21 1.40 7.68 -14.80
CA SER A 21 1.45 8.39 -16.09
C SER A 21 0.25 9.31 -16.31
N LYS A 22 -0.85 9.07 -15.62
CA LYS A 22 -2.07 9.88 -15.74
C LYS A 22 -2.15 11.02 -14.72
N LEU A 23 -1.20 11.09 -13.80
CA LEU A 23 -1.16 12.16 -12.81
C LEU A 23 -0.58 13.44 -13.42
N PRO A 24 -1.02 14.63 -12.94
CA PRO A 24 -0.37 15.88 -13.33
C PRO A 24 1.11 15.87 -12.99
N ALA A 25 1.94 16.47 -13.85
CA ALA A 25 3.39 16.43 -13.70
C ALA A 25 3.90 17.09 -12.41
N ASP A 26 3.15 18.01 -11.85
CA ASP A 26 3.51 18.74 -10.62
C ASP A 26 3.13 17.99 -9.33
N LYS A 27 2.49 16.84 -9.44
CA LYS A 27 2.09 16.07 -8.26
C LYS A 27 3.27 15.26 -7.71
N LYS A 28 3.51 15.43 -6.42
CA LYS A 28 4.49 14.61 -5.72
C LYS A 28 3.87 13.28 -5.34
N VAL A 29 4.56 12.20 -5.63
CA VAL A 29 4.13 10.83 -5.29
C VAL A 29 4.99 10.33 -4.14
N VAL A 30 4.34 9.75 -3.14
CA VAL A 30 5.01 9.03 -2.05
C VAL A 30 4.43 7.64 -1.98
N LEU A 31 5.29 6.64 -1.98
CA LEU A 31 4.87 5.25 -1.82
C LEU A 31 4.87 4.89 -0.35
N VAL A 32 3.74 4.40 0.13
CA VAL A 32 3.56 3.99 1.53
C VAL A 32 3.60 2.46 1.59
N SER A 33 4.51 1.93 2.39
CA SER A 33 4.75 0.48 2.47
C SER A 33 4.58 -0.03 3.89
N GLY A 34 3.90 -1.16 4.02
CA GLY A 34 3.79 -1.89 5.29
C GLY A 34 4.97 -2.82 5.55
N THR A 35 5.95 -2.86 4.68
CA THR A 35 7.19 -3.66 4.79
C THR A 35 6.99 -5.17 4.82
N CYS A 36 5.82 -5.65 4.42
CA CYS A 36 5.55 -7.09 4.36
C CYS A 36 6.10 -7.70 3.06
N PRO A 37 6.44 -8.99 3.07
CA PRO A 37 6.83 -9.69 1.83
C PRO A 37 5.72 -9.61 0.78
N GLY A 38 6.08 -9.72 -0.49
CA GLY A 38 5.15 -9.68 -1.60
C GLY A 38 4.92 -8.28 -2.12
N ALA A 39 3.66 -7.85 -2.21
CA ALA A 39 3.31 -6.60 -2.87
C ALA A 39 4.00 -5.37 -2.27
N ASP A 40 4.14 -5.29 -0.94
CA ASP A 40 4.80 -4.15 -0.30
C ASP A 40 6.25 -4.01 -0.75
N MET A 41 6.98 -5.12 -0.75
CA MET A 41 8.40 -5.09 -1.14
C MET A 41 8.58 -4.80 -2.62
N TYR A 42 7.68 -5.29 -3.46
CA TYR A 42 7.70 -4.97 -4.87
C TYR A 42 7.34 -3.50 -5.12
N GLY A 43 6.43 -2.94 -4.33
CA GLY A 43 6.14 -1.51 -4.39
C GLY A 43 7.37 -0.67 -4.04
N GLU A 44 8.11 -1.08 -3.00
CA GLU A 44 9.34 -0.38 -2.62
C GLU A 44 10.40 -0.48 -3.74
N ARG A 45 10.53 -1.66 -4.36
CA ARG A 45 11.43 -1.84 -5.51
C ARG A 45 11.05 -0.88 -6.65
N TYR A 46 9.76 -0.79 -6.96
CA TYR A 46 9.29 0.12 -8.00
C TYR A 46 9.66 1.56 -7.66
N ALA A 47 9.42 1.99 -6.42
CA ALA A 47 9.71 3.34 -5.98
C ALA A 47 11.20 3.63 -6.07
N TYR A 48 12.05 2.69 -5.68
CA TYR A 48 13.50 2.83 -5.77
C TYR A 48 13.95 3.00 -7.23
N GLU A 49 13.39 2.21 -8.13
CA GLU A 49 13.75 2.24 -9.55
C GLU A 49 13.27 3.52 -10.25
N HIS A 50 12.28 4.21 -9.68
CA HIS A 50 11.66 5.41 -10.27
C HIS A 50 11.87 6.68 -9.45
N ASP A 51 12.81 6.65 -8.51
CA ASP A 51 13.14 7.79 -7.65
C ASP A 51 11.92 8.36 -6.91
N ILE A 52 11.05 7.48 -6.42
CA ILE A 52 9.87 7.85 -5.63
C ILE A 52 10.19 7.70 -4.15
N GLU A 53 9.84 8.69 -3.34
CA GLU A 53 10.01 8.64 -1.90
C GLU A 53 9.19 7.50 -1.29
N VAL A 54 9.78 6.77 -0.34
CA VAL A 54 9.11 5.66 0.37
C VAL A 54 8.95 6.03 1.84
N ARG A 55 7.75 5.78 2.37
CA ARG A 55 7.49 5.85 3.81
C ARG A 55 7.10 4.46 4.28
N GLU A 56 7.89 3.92 5.18
CA GLU A 56 7.70 2.58 5.71
C GLU A 56 6.98 2.61 7.05
N PHE A 57 6.04 1.69 7.22
CA PHE A 57 5.27 1.51 8.45
C PHE A 57 5.35 0.05 8.87
N PRO A 58 6.44 -0.36 9.53
CA PRO A 58 6.58 -1.73 9.98
C PRO A 58 5.62 -2.06 11.11
N VAL A 59 5.24 -3.33 11.20
CA VAL A 59 4.41 -3.82 12.30
C VAL A 59 5.24 -3.85 13.57
N GLU A 60 4.71 -3.29 14.64
CA GLU A 60 5.37 -3.21 15.94
C GLU A 60 4.72 -4.16 16.94
N LYS A 61 4.89 -5.47 16.75
CA LYS A 61 4.27 -6.51 17.57
C LYS A 61 4.67 -6.43 19.05
N GLU A 62 5.89 -6.02 19.31
CA GLU A 62 6.40 -5.90 20.69
C GLU A 62 5.69 -4.79 21.47
N VAL A 63 5.22 -3.77 20.78
CA VAL A 63 4.52 -2.65 21.41
C VAL A 63 3.02 -2.87 21.46
N HIS A 64 2.44 -3.39 20.37
CA HIS A 64 0.97 -3.46 20.21
C HIS A 64 0.38 -4.87 20.25
N GLY A 65 1.22 -5.92 20.30
CA GLY A 65 0.76 -7.29 20.40
C GLY A 65 -0.21 -7.70 19.29
N PRO A 66 -1.36 -8.33 19.64
CA PRO A 66 -2.30 -8.82 18.63
C PRO A 66 -2.95 -7.75 17.75
N THR A 67 -2.92 -6.49 18.18
CA THR A 67 -3.52 -5.39 17.42
C THR A 67 -2.51 -4.68 16.51
N ALA A 68 -1.27 -5.15 16.47
CA ALA A 68 -0.18 -4.44 15.79
C ALA A 68 -0.44 -4.16 14.32
N VAL A 69 -1.02 -5.12 13.58
CA VAL A 69 -1.33 -4.93 12.16
C VAL A 69 -2.40 -3.85 11.98
N LYS A 70 -3.43 -3.87 12.82
CA LYS A 70 -4.51 -2.86 12.75
C LYS A 70 -3.99 -1.47 13.06
N VAL A 71 -3.12 -1.34 14.06
CA VAL A 71 -2.49 -0.06 14.42
C VAL A 71 -1.65 0.45 13.25
N ARG A 72 -0.82 -0.41 12.65
CA ARG A 72 0.01 -0.05 11.51
C ARG A 72 -0.85 0.40 10.33
N ASN A 73 -1.90 -0.34 10.02
CA ASN A 73 -2.80 -0.01 8.90
C ASN A 73 -3.49 1.33 9.12
N ASN A 74 -3.91 1.61 10.35
CA ASN A 74 -4.53 2.90 10.68
C ASN A 74 -3.55 4.06 10.48
N ARG A 75 -2.28 3.88 10.86
CA ARG A 75 -1.25 4.88 10.64
C ARG A 75 -1.00 5.13 9.16
N MET A 76 -0.99 4.08 8.34
CA MET A 76 -0.83 4.21 6.90
C MET A 76 -1.98 5.00 6.28
N ALA A 77 -3.21 4.70 6.65
CA ALA A 77 -4.38 5.39 6.13
C ALA A 77 -4.38 6.87 6.55
N ASN A 78 -4.03 7.15 7.80
CA ASN A 78 -3.93 8.53 8.28
C ASN A 78 -2.86 9.31 7.53
N TYR A 79 -1.70 8.71 7.32
CA TYR A 79 -0.61 9.35 6.58
C TYR A 79 -1.01 9.64 5.12
N ALA A 80 -1.62 8.66 4.47
CA ALA A 80 -1.98 8.77 3.06
C ALA A 80 -3.05 9.84 2.79
N THR A 81 -3.83 10.20 3.80
CA THR A 81 -4.92 11.18 3.66
C THR A 81 -4.66 12.47 4.42
N ALA A 82 -3.47 12.63 5.00
CA ALA A 82 -3.13 13.83 5.76
C ALA A 82 -2.87 15.04 4.86
N ASP A 83 -3.16 16.23 5.38
CA ASP A 83 -2.81 17.51 4.75
C ASP A 83 -3.33 17.66 3.31
N GLY A 84 -4.52 17.14 3.05
CA GLY A 84 -5.16 17.26 1.74
C GLY A 84 -4.61 16.30 0.68
N ALA A 85 -3.77 15.35 1.07
CA ALA A 85 -3.25 14.34 0.14
C ALA A 85 -4.36 13.41 -0.36
N MET A 86 -4.24 12.99 -1.60
CA MET A 86 -5.12 11.95 -2.15
C MET A 86 -4.52 10.59 -1.81
N GLY A 87 -5.18 9.88 -0.89
CA GLY A 87 -4.78 8.51 -0.55
C GLY A 87 -5.27 7.53 -1.59
N VAL A 88 -4.37 6.64 -2.03
CA VAL A 88 -4.71 5.60 -3.01
C VAL A 88 -4.17 4.27 -2.49
N LEU A 89 -5.02 3.26 -2.46
CA LEU A 89 -4.62 1.92 -2.07
C LEU A 89 -4.63 1.01 -3.29
N PHE A 90 -3.49 0.39 -3.57
CA PHE A 90 -3.39 -0.73 -4.51
C PHE A 90 -3.28 -2.00 -3.70
N ALA A 91 -4.26 -2.87 -3.79
CA ALA A 91 -4.28 -4.13 -3.05
C ALA A 91 -4.26 -5.31 -4.00
N PHE A 92 -3.23 -6.15 -3.88
CA PHE A 92 -3.07 -7.40 -4.65
C PHE A 92 -3.35 -8.55 -3.69
N TRP A 93 -4.61 -8.96 -3.62
CA TRP A 93 -5.15 -9.74 -2.52
C TRP A 93 -5.64 -11.12 -2.98
N ASN A 94 -5.32 -12.15 -2.19
CA ASN A 94 -5.80 -13.52 -2.47
C ASN A 94 -7.21 -13.78 -1.92
N GLY A 95 -7.87 -12.78 -1.36
CA GLY A 95 -9.19 -12.91 -0.77
C GLY A 95 -9.19 -13.47 0.64
N LYS A 96 -8.02 -13.81 1.19
CA LYS A 96 -7.92 -14.50 2.50
C LYS A 96 -7.12 -13.73 3.54
N SER A 97 -6.09 -13.00 3.13
CA SER A 97 -5.22 -12.25 4.06
C SER A 97 -6.04 -11.27 4.90
N SER A 98 -6.01 -11.44 6.23
CA SER A 98 -6.75 -10.59 7.15
C SER A 98 -6.17 -9.18 7.26
N GLY A 99 -4.86 -9.04 7.12
CA GLY A 99 -4.20 -7.73 7.14
C GLY A 99 -4.62 -6.86 5.97
N THR A 100 -4.70 -7.44 4.78
CA THR A 100 -5.17 -6.72 3.59
C THR A 100 -6.65 -6.40 3.69
N ARG A 101 -7.46 -7.31 4.23
CA ARG A 101 -8.89 -7.07 4.46
C ARG A 101 -9.09 -5.87 5.38
N ASP A 102 -8.34 -5.80 6.46
CA ASP A 102 -8.40 -4.70 7.41
C ASP A 102 -8.01 -3.38 6.73
N MET A 103 -6.96 -3.39 5.92
CA MET A 103 -6.53 -2.19 5.20
C MET A 103 -7.56 -1.71 4.18
N LEU A 104 -8.21 -2.63 3.48
CA LEU A 104 -9.30 -2.29 2.55
C LEU A 104 -10.44 -1.59 3.29
N LYS A 105 -10.79 -2.07 4.47
CA LYS A 105 -11.82 -1.45 5.29
C LYS A 105 -11.42 -0.04 5.72
N LYS A 106 -10.18 0.12 6.19
CA LYS A 106 -9.68 1.43 6.64
C LYS A 106 -9.56 2.43 5.50
N ALA A 107 -9.13 1.98 4.33
CA ALA A 107 -9.07 2.84 3.15
C ALA A 107 -10.44 3.40 2.81
N LYS A 108 -11.47 2.56 2.84
CA LYS A 108 -12.84 2.99 2.61
C LYS A 108 -13.30 3.99 3.67
N GLU A 109 -13.01 3.73 4.92
CA GLU A 109 -13.38 4.62 6.04
C GLU A 109 -12.70 5.98 5.94
N HIS A 110 -11.48 6.03 5.38
CA HIS A 110 -10.72 7.27 5.21
C HIS A 110 -10.96 7.97 3.86
N GLY A 111 -11.87 7.47 3.05
CA GLY A 111 -12.17 8.07 1.77
C GLY A 111 -11.08 7.92 0.72
N MET A 112 -10.25 6.89 0.84
CA MET A 112 -9.19 6.63 -0.14
C MET A 112 -9.75 6.04 -1.43
N VAL A 113 -9.06 6.27 -2.53
CA VAL A 113 -9.31 5.57 -3.79
C VAL A 113 -8.74 4.16 -3.67
N VAL A 114 -9.53 3.14 -3.99
CA VAL A 114 -9.11 1.74 -3.84
C VAL A 114 -9.09 1.05 -5.19
N HIS A 115 -7.93 0.47 -5.52
CA HIS A 115 -7.76 -0.42 -6.67
C HIS A 115 -7.45 -1.81 -6.13
N LYS A 116 -8.45 -2.68 -6.15
CA LYS A 116 -8.33 -4.03 -5.62
C LYS A 116 -8.21 -5.03 -6.76
N TYR A 117 -7.16 -5.84 -6.71
CA TYR A 117 -6.90 -6.91 -7.67
C TYR A 117 -6.88 -8.23 -6.93
N ILE A 118 -7.73 -9.17 -7.34
CA ILE A 118 -7.73 -10.51 -6.76
C ILE A 118 -6.65 -11.32 -7.46
N VAL A 119 -5.74 -11.86 -6.68
CA VAL A 119 -4.60 -12.64 -7.18
C VAL A 119 -4.57 -14.00 -6.49
N GLU A 120 -3.99 -15.00 -7.14
CA GLU A 120 -3.88 -16.36 -6.61
C GLU A 120 -2.49 -16.66 -6.09
#